data_630fbe2b1ba15208634a73104d84313b
#
_entry.id   630fbe2b1ba15208634a73104d84313b
#
_cell.length_a   1.000
_cell.length_b   1.000
_cell.length_c   1.000
_cell.angle_alpha   90.00
_cell.angle_beta   90.00
_cell.angle_gamma   90.00
#
_symmetry.space_group_name_H-M   'P 1'
#
loop_
_entity.id
_entity.type
_entity.pdbx_description
1 polymer ?
#
loop_
_entity_poly.entity_id
_entity_poly.type
_entity_poly.pdbx_seq_one_letter_code
_entity_poly.pdbx_strand_id
1 'polypeptide(L)'
;MDTNAENKVDLLDEKLNTKIVSLSVVFIENYLYEGKKWLALVEKEGIEAGEINGHVAFMIREWLEMLDGVYILYQGHNIRATQAIIRSLWELFAQFRYFFADISDMEGKFKCYNIVKKYKTLALLKKYKEYALENNNAEIEKISIMLDDCQRKYDQADLFQNGEIYKTRIDKKKGNCDWYCIFNDRIRSIRGLCEITKFTNGKSLDSFGKIFYGQFSAYTHGMQFEERFYLKNGKMHFLPFHCAVDCSLGLILVKAMFDDILKTLENYYKGSIVFDEIVDYEMIKQQNLW
;
A
#
# COMPACT_ATOMS: atom_id res chain seq x y z
N MET A 1 -28.58 -24.58 11.41
CA MET A 1 -28.85 -23.45 10.50
C MET A 1 -28.90 -22.07 11.19
N ASP A 2 -28.57 -21.88 12.48
CA ASP A 2 -28.86 -20.62 13.17
C ASP A 2 -27.68 -19.94 13.90
N THR A 3 -26.50 -20.50 13.85
CA THR A 3 -25.32 -19.86 14.51
C THR A 3 -24.86 -18.55 13.84
N ASN A 4 -25.17 -18.33 12.56
CA ASN A 4 -24.84 -17.10 11.85
C ASN A 4 -25.80 -15.93 12.12
N ALA A 5 -27.02 -16.20 12.57
CA ALA A 5 -28.03 -15.15 12.84
C ALA A 5 -27.82 -14.52 14.23
N GLU A 6 -27.48 -15.33 15.24
CA GLU A 6 -27.19 -14.82 16.60
C GLU A 6 -25.93 -13.95 16.63
N ASN A 7 -24.86 -14.35 15.97
CA ASN A 7 -23.63 -13.54 15.89
C ASN A 7 -23.82 -12.20 15.17
N LYS A 8 -24.80 -12.09 14.24
CA LYS A 8 -25.09 -10.81 13.57
C LYS A 8 -25.89 -9.84 14.44
N VAL A 9 -26.62 -10.31 15.44
CA VAL A 9 -27.41 -9.45 16.36
C VAL A 9 -26.48 -8.63 17.25
N ASP A 10 -25.37 -9.21 17.72
CA ASP A 10 -24.38 -8.50 18.55
C ASP A 10 -23.65 -7.41 17.74
N LEU A 11 -23.50 -7.58 16.42
CA LEU A 11 -22.89 -6.57 15.53
C LEU A 11 -23.80 -5.35 15.29
N LEU A 12 -25.06 -5.42 15.71
CA LEU A 12 -26.03 -4.32 15.66
C LEU A 12 -25.99 -3.47 16.94
N ASP A 13 -25.26 -3.89 17.97
CA ASP A 13 -25.05 -3.05 19.16
C ASP A 13 -24.19 -1.84 18.78
N GLU A 14 -24.83 -0.67 18.72
CA GLU A 14 -24.20 0.60 18.36
C GLU A 14 -23.05 0.94 19.32
N LYS A 15 -23.17 0.60 20.61
CA LYS A 15 -22.12 0.83 21.60
C LYS A 15 -20.90 -0.05 21.33
N LEU A 16 -21.12 -1.33 20.99
CA LEU A 16 -20.05 -2.25 20.65
C LEU A 16 -19.35 -1.82 19.36
N ASN A 17 -20.10 -1.45 18.33
CA ASN A 17 -19.55 -0.94 17.07
C ASN A 17 -18.70 0.31 17.31
N THR A 18 -19.22 1.28 18.07
CA THR A 18 -18.47 2.51 18.42
C THR A 18 -17.19 2.20 19.17
N LYS A 19 -17.23 1.26 20.12
CA LYS A 19 -16.06 0.85 20.88
C LYS A 19 -14.99 0.19 19.99
N ILE A 20 -15.37 -0.73 19.10
CA ILE A 20 -14.45 -1.39 18.17
C ILE A 20 -13.79 -0.36 17.25
N VAL A 21 -14.56 0.57 16.69
CA VAL A 21 -14.01 1.62 15.83
C VAL A 21 -13.04 2.51 16.60
N SER A 22 -13.40 2.94 17.82
CA SER A 22 -12.52 3.78 18.65
C SER A 22 -11.20 3.11 18.99
N LEU A 23 -11.23 1.81 19.29
CA LEU A 23 -10.00 1.02 19.52
C LEU A 23 -9.17 0.90 18.25
N SER A 24 -9.83 0.72 17.11
CA SER A 24 -9.15 0.66 15.82
C SER A 24 -8.44 1.97 15.48
N VAL A 25 -9.06 3.10 15.81
CA VAL A 25 -8.45 4.44 15.65
C VAL A 25 -7.18 4.56 16.48
N VAL A 26 -7.24 4.24 17.78
CA VAL A 26 -6.06 4.28 18.69
C VAL A 26 -4.94 3.38 18.19
N PHE A 27 -5.28 2.19 17.71
CA PHE A 27 -4.32 1.24 17.20
C PHE A 27 -3.57 1.78 15.97
N ILE A 28 -4.28 2.36 15.00
CA ILE A 28 -3.66 2.93 13.79
C ILE A 28 -2.87 4.20 14.13
N GLU A 29 -3.35 5.02 15.06
CA GLU A 29 -2.65 6.22 15.52
C GLU A 29 -1.26 5.88 16.08
N ASN A 30 -1.16 4.81 16.87
CA ASN A 30 0.11 4.32 17.40
C ASN A 30 1.07 3.88 16.28
N TYR A 31 0.58 3.14 15.29
CA TYR A 31 1.42 2.76 14.14
C TYR A 31 1.88 3.97 13.32
N LEU A 32 1.02 4.97 13.14
CA LEU A 32 1.41 6.21 12.48
C LEU A 32 2.49 6.95 13.25
N TYR A 33 2.36 7.03 14.58
CA TYR A 33 3.33 7.69 15.44
C TYR A 33 4.70 7.01 15.36
N GLU A 34 4.75 5.70 15.54
CA GLU A 34 5.99 4.92 15.45
C GLU A 34 6.57 4.94 14.02
N GLY A 35 5.73 4.78 13.01
CA GLY A 35 6.17 4.84 11.62
C GLY A 35 6.76 6.20 11.23
N LYS A 36 6.25 7.30 11.75
CA LYS A 36 6.82 8.64 11.55
C LYS A 36 8.20 8.78 12.21
N LYS A 37 8.41 8.16 13.37
CA LYS A 37 9.75 8.10 13.97
C LYS A 37 10.74 7.33 13.10
N TRP A 38 10.32 6.17 12.56
CA TRP A 38 11.18 5.38 11.67
C TRP A 38 11.50 6.14 10.39
N LEU A 39 10.51 6.81 9.81
CA LEU A 39 10.73 7.63 8.63
C LEU A 39 11.79 8.70 8.89
N ALA A 40 11.70 9.42 10.01
CA ALA A 40 12.67 10.45 10.38
C ALA A 40 14.09 9.89 10.56
N LEU A 41 14.23 8.68 11.14
CA LEU A 41 15.51 7.99 11.26
C LEU A 41 16.08 7.60 9.89
N VAL A 42 15.26 7.01 9.03
CA VAL A 42 15.66 6.60 7.68
C VAL A 42 15.98 7.81 6.80
N GLU A 43 15.25 8.92 6.91
CA GLU A 43 15.55 10.16 6.20
C GLU A 43 16.89 10.76 6.65
N LYS A 44 17.17 10.77 7.96
CA LYS A 44 18.42 11.27 8.51
C LYS A 44 19.62 10.48 7.97
N GLU A 45 19.57 9.17 8.03
CA GLU A 45 20.63 8.30 7.53
C GLU A 45 20.65 8.26 5.99
N GLY A 46 19.48 8.38 5.35
CA GLY A 46 19.33 8.26 3.89
C GLY A 46 19.88 9.44 3.11
N ILE A 47 19.85 10.66 3.67
CA ILE A 47 20.41 11.86 3.03
C ILE A 47 21.93 11.71 2.84
N GLU A 48 22.61 11.03 3.77
CA GLU A 48 24.06 10.80 3.71
C GLU A 48 24.44 9.53 2.92
N ALA A 49 23.52 8.58 2.76
CA ALA A 49 23.82 7.24 2.26
C ALA A 49 23.38 6.95 0.80
N GLY A 50 22.87 7.96 0.07
CA GLY A 50 22.63 7.88 -1.37
C GLY A 50 21.18 7.58 -1.80
N GLU A 51 20.97 7.50 -3.13
CA GLU A 51 19.66 7.49 -3.77
C GLU A 51 18.76 6.28 -3.38
N ILE A 52 19.35 5.13 -3.07
CA ILE A 52 18.60 3.92 -2.69
C ILE A 52 17.90 4.14 -1.34
N ASN A 53 18.60 4.71 -0.36
CA ASN A 53 18.00 5.00 0.95
C ASN A 53 16.92 6.08 0.85
N GLY A 54 17.12 7.09 -0.02
CA GLY A 54 16.07 8.05 -0.36
C GLY A 54 14.82 7.38 -0.93
N HIS A 55 14.99 6.33 -1.75
CA HIS A 55 13.87 5.54 -2.26
C HIS A 55 13.19 4.71 -1.17
N VAL A 56 13.95 4.12 -0.25
CA VAL A 56 13.42 3.42 0.93
C VAL A 56 12.57 4.37 1.77
N ALA A 57 13.08 5.56 2.10
CA ALA A 57 12.35 6.59 2.83
C ALA A 57 11.05 6.97 2.10
N PHE A 58 11.11 7.15 0.77
CA PHE A 58 9.94 7.42 -0.06
C PHE A 58 8.88 6.31 0.05
N MET A 59 9.27 5.03 -0.05
CA MET A 59 8.34 3.91 0.05
C MET A 59 7.64 3.84 1.42
N ILE A 60 8.39 4.10 2.50
CA ILE A 60 7.85 4.15 3.86
C ILE A 60 6.86 5.31 3.97
N ARG A 61 7.22 6.49 3.46
CA ARG A 61 6.38 7.69 3.50
C ARG A 61 5.05 7.47 2.78
N GLU A 62 5.09 6.94 1.56
CA GLU A 62 3.88 6.62 0.78
C GLU A 62 2.96 5.65 1.55
N TRP A 63 3.56 4.64 2.18
CA TRP A 63 2.81 3.68 2.99
C TRP A 63 2.16 4.34 4.20
N LEU A 64 2.87 5.22 4.91
CA LEU A 64 2.36 5.97 6.06
C LEU A 64 1.28 6.99 5.67
N GLU A 65 1.43 7.68 4.53
CA GLU A 65 0.40 8.61 4.03
C GLU A 65 -0.91 7.87 3.71
N MET A 66 -0.82 6.67 3.15
CA MET A 66 -2.00 5.83 2.95
C MET A 66 -2.61 5.33 4.28
N LEU A 67 -1.77 4.98 5.25
CA LEU A 67 -2.23 4.58 6.59
C LEU A 67 -2.93 5.73 7.32
N ASP A 68 -2.44 6.95 7.15
CA ASP A 68 -3.10 8.17 7.66
C ASP A 68 -4.51 8.34 7.03
N GLY A 69 -4.67 8.03 5.76
CA GLY A 69 -5.99 7.96 5.11
C GLY A 69 -6.93 6.93 5.77
N VAL A 70 -6.42 5.76 6.14
CA VAL A 70 -7.19 4.75 6.91
C VAL A 70 -7.59 5.30 8.28
N TYR A 71 -6.66 5.97 8.98
CA TYR A 71 -6.92 6.61 10.28
C TYR A 71 -8.06 7.62 10.21
N ILE A 72 -8.02 8.55 9.25
CA ILE A 72 -9.05 9.58 9.06
C ILE A 72 -10.43 8.94 8.78
N LEU A 73 -10.47 7.92 7.94
CA LEU A 73 -11.71 7.25 7.61
C LEU A 73 -12.27 6.45 8.79
N TYR A 74 -11.43 5.85 9.63
CA TYR A 74 -11.86 5.20 10.86
C TYR A 74 -12.40 6.20 11.88
N GLN A 75 -11.75 7.37 12.04
CA GLN A 75 -12.30 8.46 12.87
C GLN A 75 -13.70 8.90 12.40
N GLY A 76 -13.91 8.95 11.09
CA GLY A 76 -15.21 9.23 10.48
C GLY A 76 -16.17 8.05 10.45
N HIS A 77 -15.84 6.92 11.08
CA HIS A 77 -16.61 5.67 11.06
C HIS A 77 -16.89 5.12 9.65
N ASN A 78 -16.11 5.52 8.64
CA ASN A 78 -16.29 5.08 7.26
C ASN A 78 -15.44 3.84 6.93
N ILE A 79 -15.75 2.73 7.62
CA ILE A 79 -14.96 1.49 7.58
C ILE A 79 -14.89 0.91 6.16
N ARG A 80 -15.97 1.00 5.40
CA ARG A 80 -16.02 0.44 4.06
C ARG A 80 -15.03 1.11 3.10
N ALA A 81 -14.91 2.43 3.17
CA ALA A 81 -13.98 3.16 2.31
C ALA A 81 -12.52 2.79 2.61
N THR A 82 -12.20 2.39 3.85
CA THR A 82 -10.84 1.99 4.21
C THR A 82 -10.37 0.73 3.49
N GLN A 83 -11.28 -0.15 3.09
CA GLN A 83 -10.94 -1.41 2.44
C GLN A 83 -10.18 -1.20 1.11
N ALA A 84 -10.56 -0.17 0.35
CA ALA A 84 -9.86 0.18 -0.87
C ALA A 84 -8.43 0.67 -0.59
N ILE A 85 -8.25 1.45 0.47
CA ILE A 85 -6.92 1.96 0.87
C ILE A 85 -6.07 0.81 1.43
N ILE A 86 -6.63 -0.07 2.26
CA ILE A 86 -5.92 -1.23 2.81
C ILE A 86 -5.47 -2.18 1.69
N ARG A 87 -6.26 -2.34 0.63
CA ARG A 87 -5.82 -3.06 -0.56
C ARG A 87 -4.60 -2.39 -1.20
N SER A 88 -4.63 -1.08 -1.37
CA SER A 88 -3.49 -0.34 -1.94
C SER A 88 -2.25 -0.39 -1.03
N LEU A 89 -2.44 -0.34 0.30
CA LEU A 89 -1.37 -0.59 1.29
C LEU A 89 -0.72 -1.96 1.09
N TRP A 90 -1.53 -3.00 0.85
CA TRP A 90 -1.02 -4.34 0.56
C TRP A 90 -0.21 -4.40 -0.73
N GLU A 91 -0.69 -3.76 -1.79
CA GLU A 91 0.03 -3.71 -3.06
C GLU A 91 1.39 -2.99 -2.92
N LEU A 92 1.41 -1.90 -2.16
CA LEU A 92 2.64 -1.16 -1.87
C LEU A 92 3.59 -1.95 -0.97
N PHE A 93 3.06 -2.65 0.04
CA PHE A 93 3.81 -3.55 0.89
C PHE A 93 4.45 -4.70 0.10
N ALA A 94 3.71 -5.32 -0.82
CA ALA A 94 4.26 -6.39 -1.67
C ALA A 94 5.42 -5.89 -2.54
N GLN A 95 5.33 -4.66 -3.07
CA GLN A 95 6.42 -4.02 -3.81
C GLN A 95 7.61 -3.71 -2.90
N PHE A 96 7.38 -3.22 -1.69
CA PHE A 96 8.41 -3.00 -0.68
C PHE A 96 9.14 -4.30 -0.36
N ARG A 97 8.43 -5.37 -0.07
CA ARG A 97 9.03 -6.68 0.20
C ARG A 97 9.82 -7.24 -0.98
N TYR A 98 9.32 -7.08 -2.20
CA TYR A 98 10.05 -7.49 -3.40
C TYR A 98 11.33 -6.67 -3.61
N PHE A 99 11.29 -5.39 -3.28
CA PHE A 99 12.47 -4.52 -3.35
C PHE A 99 13.60 -5.06 -2.46
N PHE A 100 13.28 -5.51 -1.25
CA PHE A 100 14.21 -6.06 -0.27
C PHE A 100 14.45 -7.58 -0.39
N ALA A 101 13.79 -8.29 -1.28
CA ALA A 101 13.90 -9.75 -1.39
C ALA A 101 15.33 -10.22 -1.72
N ASP A 102 16.08 -9.42 -2.46
CA ASP A 102 17.51 -9.61 -2.74
C ASP A 102 18.20 -8.25 -2.74
N ILE A 103 19.10 -8.06 -1.77
CA ILE A 103 19.84 -6.81 -1.59
C ILE A 103 20.80 -6.56 -2.76
N SER A 104 21.35 -7.61 -3.37
CA SER A 104 22.25 -7.48 -4.53
C SER A 104 21.57 -6.88 -5.76
N ASP A 105 20.23 -7.03 -5.85
CA ASP A 105 19.42 -6.53 -6.96
C ASP A 105 18.81 -5.14 -6.69
N MET A 106 18.95 -4.58 -5.50
CA MET A 106 18.28 -3.34 -5.10
C MET A 106 18.59 -2.17 -6.04
N GLU A 107 19.84 -2.01 -6.44
CA GLU A 107 20.24 -0.96 -7.37
C GLU A 107 19.57 -1.12 -8.75
N GLY A 108 19.52 -2.34 -9.26
CA GLY A 108 18.83 -2.65 -10.51
C GLY A 108 17.32 -2.41 -10.42
N LYS A 109 16.69 -2.80 -9.32
CA LYS A 109 15.27 -2.56 -9.05
C LYS A 109 14.96 -1.06 -8.96
N PHE A 110 15.80 -0.29 -8.25
CA PHE A 110 15.68 1.16 -8.14
C PHE A 110 15.79 1.86 -9.50
N LYS A 111 16.79 1.50 -10.30
CA LYS A 111 16.95 2.03 -11.66
C LYS A 111 15.75 1.71 -12.53
N CYS A 112 15.28 0.46 -12.49
CA CYS A 112 14.07 0.04 -13.21
C CYS A 112 12.83 0.83 -12.78
N TYR A 113 12.61 1.00 -11.48
CA TYR A 113 11.52 1.83 -10.94
C TYR A 113 11.56 3.26 -11.49
N ASN A 114 12.73 3.90 -11.46
CA ASN A 114 12.89 5.27 -11.95
C ASN A 114 12.62 5.39 -13.45
N ILE A 115 13.05 4.43 -14.26
CA ILE A 115 12.78 4.42 -15.70
C ILE A 115 11.28 4.30 -15.96
N VAL A 116 10.60 3.37 -15.30
CA VAL A 116 9.15 3.18 -15.45
C VAL A 116 8.37 4.41 -14.97
N LYS A 117 8.78 5.02 -13.84
CA LYS A 117 8.18 6.26 -13.33
C LYS A 117 8.30 7.39 -14.35
N LYS A 118 9.49 7.60 -14.92
CA LYS A 118 9.71 8.63 -15.95
C LYS A 118 8.88 8.37 -17.20
N TYR A 119 8.80 7.12 -17.66
CA TYR A 119 7.95 6.75 -18.78
C TYR A 119 6.46 7.08 -18.52
N LYS A 120 5.93 6.68 -17.36
CA LYS A 120 4.54 6.98 -16.97
C LYS A 120 4.28 8.49 -16.88
N THR A 121 5.24 9.24 -16.34
CA THR A 121 5.18 10.71 -16.28
C THR A 121 5.17 11.33 -17.68
N LEU A 122 6.02 10.86 -18.58
CA LEU A 122 6.03 11.32 -19.98
C LEU A 122 4.69 11.07 -20.67
N ALA A 123 4.13 9.88 -20.53
CA ALA A 123 2.84 9.53 -21.11
C ALA A 123 1.72 10.45 -20.57
N LEU A 124 1.75 10.78 -19.29
CA LEU A 124 0.81 11.70 -18.67
C LEU A 124 0.98 13.15 -19.17
N LEU A 125 2.23 13.64 -19.20
CA LEU A 125 2.52 15.01 -19.69
C LEU A 125 2.14 15.19 -21.18
N LYS A 126 2.33 14.17 -22.01
CA LYS A 126 1.87 14.20 -23.41
C LYS A 126 0.35 14.38 -23.49
N LYS A 127 -0.42 13.62 -22.72
CA LYS A 127 -1.88 13.77 -22.65
C LYS A 127 -2.30 15.15 -22.13
N TYR A 128 -1.63 15.67 -21.09
CA TYR A 128 -1.89 17.02 -20.58
C TYR A 128 -1.59 18.09 -21.62
N LYS A 129 -0.52 17.95 -22.40
CA LYS A 129 -0.19 18.88 -23.48
C LYS A 129 -1.28 18.86 -24.58
N GLU A 130 -1.72 17.69 -25.01
CA GLU A 130 -2.84 17.54 -25.96
C GLU A 130 -4.10 18.24 -25.45
N TYR A 131 -4.51 17.94 -24.20
CA TYR A 131 -5.66 18.59 -23.59
C TYR A 131 -5.50 20.11 -23.46
N ALA A 132 -4.33 20.61 -23.10
CA ALA A 132 -4.06 22.04 -22.97
C ALA A 132 -4.12 22.76 -24.33
N LEU A 133 -3.65 22.11 -25.40
CA LEU A 133 -3.74 22.65 -26.77
C LEU A 133 -5.21 22.73 -27.23
N GLU A 134 -5.99 21.70 -27.01
CA GLU A 134 -7.41 21.67 -27.38
C GLU A 134 -8.25 22.75 -26.68
N ASN A 135 -7.85 23.12 -25.44
CA ASN A 135 -8.57 24.08 -24.59
C ASN A 135 -7.91 25.45 -24.52
N ASN A 136 -6.92 25.77 -25.35
CA ASN A 136 -6.17 27.03 -25.34
C ASN A 136 -5.68 27.45 -23.95
N ASN A 137 -5.18 26.49 -23.17
CA ASN A 137 -4.75 26.70 -21.80
C ASN A 137 -3.43 27.49 -21.76
N ALA A 138 -3.34 28.52 -20.91
CA ALA A 138 -2.14 29.34 -20.73
C ALA A 138 -0.91 28.57 -20.17
N GLU A 139 -1.09 27.34 -19.68
CA GLU A 139 -0.01 26.51 -19.13
C GLU A 139 0.75 25.67 -20.16
N ILE A 140 0.42 25.77 -21.46
CA ILE A 140 1.03 24.96 -22.52
C ILE A 140 2.55 25.03 -22.51
N GLU A 141 3.10 26.24 -22.34
CA GLU A 141 4.55 26.48 -22.31
C GLU A 141 5.20 25.77 -21.13
N LYS A 142 4.64 25.89 -19.93
CA LYS A 142 5.10 25.20 -18.72
C LYS A 142 5.07 23.68 -18.86
N ILE A 143 3.99 23.14 -19.40
CA ILE A 143 3.85 21.70 -19.67
C ILE A 143 4.92 21.25 -20.68
N SER A 144 5.20 22.05 -21.70
CA SER A 144 6.23 21.73 -22.70
C SER A 144 7.62 21.66 -22.10
N ILE A 145 7.99 22.61 -21.24
CA ILE A 145 9.27 22.59 -20.51
C ILE A 145 9.38 21.35 -19.63
N MET A 146 8.33 21.02 -18.90
CA MET A 146 8.30 19.81 -18.06
C MET A 146 8.43 18.53 -18.89
N LEU A 147 7.81 18.49 -20.06
CA LEU A 147 7.88 17.35 -20.98
C LEU A 147 9.31 17.16 -21.50
N ASP A 148 9.96 18.23 -21.94
CA ASP A 148 11.33 18.20 -22.48
C ASP A 148 12.35 17.76 -21.40
N ASP A 149 12.23 18.28 -20.18
CA ASP A 149 13.06 17.85 -19.07
C ASP A 149 12.84 16.37 -18.71
N CYS A 150 11.59 15.93 -18.66
CA CYS A 150 11.28 14.54 -18.39
C CYS A 150 11.75 13.60 -19.50
N GLN A 151 11.64 14.03 -20.79
CA GLN A 151 12.13 13.27 -21.94
C GLN A 151 13.65 13.11 -21.86
N ARG A 152 14.38 14.19 -21.62
CA ARG A 152 15.84 14.17 -21.45
C ARG A 152 16.28 13.19 -20.35
N LYS A 153 15.61 13.24 -19.20
CA LYS A 153 15.88 12.33 -18.07
C LYS A 153 15.54 10.87 -18.40
N TYR A 154 14.53 10.63 -19.23
CA TYR A 154 14.20 9.28 -19.70
C TYR A 154 15.24 8.78 -20.70
N ASP A 155 15.70 9.62 -21.61
CA ASP A 155 16.72 9.25 -22.60
C ASP A 155 18.04 8.90 -21.94
N GLN A 156 18.42 9.63 -20.87
CA GLN A 156 19.62 9.34 -20.07
C GLN A 156 19.57 7.97 -19.36
N ALA A 157 18.42 7.32 -19.31
CA ALA A 157 18.30 5.99 -18.70
C ALA A 157 19.12 4.91 -19.43
N ASP A 158 19.48 5.13 -20.70
CA ASP A 158 20.37 4.21 -21.46
C ASP A 158 21.79 4.16 -20.92
N LEU A 159 22.20 5.18 -20.16
CA LEU A 159 23.49 5.21 -19.48
C LEU A 159 23.59 4.26 -18.29
N PHE A 160 22.47 3.72 -17.84
CA PHE A 160 22.43 2.76 -16.74
C PHE A 160 22.54 1.31 -17.24
N GLN A 161 23.20 0.48 -16.44
CA GLN A 161 23.21 -0.96 -16.68
C GLN A 161 21.77 -1.48 -16.84
N ASN A 162 21.52 -2.20 -17.92
CA ASN A 162 20.19 -2.74 -18.31
C ASN A 162 19.13 -1.68 -18.69
N GLY A 163 19.46 -0.40 -18.82
CA GLY A 163 18.50 0.66 -19.17
C GLY A 163 17.78 0.40 -20.49
N GLU A 164 18.51 0.03 -21.54
CA GLU A 164 17.95 -0.33 -22.84
C GLU A 164 17.01 -1.57 -22.77
N ILE A 165 17.38 -2.55 -21.92
CA ILE A 165 16.53 -3.74 -21.72
C ILE A 165 15.19 -3.33 -21.10
N TYR A 166 15.23 -2.46 -20.08
CA TYR A 166 14.00 -1.98 -19.44
C TYR A 166 13.14 -1.17 -20.41
N LYS A 167 13.71 -0.25 -21.19
CA LYS A 167 12.99 0.51 -22.22
C LYS A 167 12.35 -0.41 -23.26
N THR A 168 13.09 -1.38 -23.78
CA THR A 168 12.58 -2.38 -24.73
C THR A 168 11.39 -3.16 -24.14
N ARG A 169 11.45 -3.53 -22.84
CA ARG A 169 10.36 -4.22 -22.18
C ARG A 169 9.15 -3.31 -21.96
N ILE A 170 9.35 -2.04 -21.66
CA ILE A 170 8.28 -1.04 -21.52
C ILE A 170 7.53 -0.90 -22.87
N ASP A 171 8.26 -0.76 -23.97
CA ASP A 171 7.69 -0.61 -25.31
C ASP A 171 6.89 -1.86 -25.72
N LYS A 172 7.45 -3.06 -25.50
CA LYS A 172 6.74 -4.31 -25.76
C LYS A 172 5.43 -4.45 -24.98
N LYS A 173 5.38 -3.93 -23.77
CA LYS A 173 4.18 -3.95 -22.90
C LYS A 173 3.30 -2.71 -23.10
N LYS A 174 3.64 -1.82 -24.04
CA LYS A 174 2.92 -0.56 -24.32
C LYS A 174 2.73 0.30 -23.06
N GLY A 175 3.70 0.29 -22.18
CA GLY A 175 3.65 1.03 -20.91
C GLY A 175 2.63 0.54 -19.89
N ASN A 176 1.88 -0.50 -20.19
CA ASN A 176 0.77 -0.97 -19.36
C ASN A 176 1.23 -2.00 -18.31
N CYS A 177 2.25 -1.65 -17.53
CA CYS A 177 2.81 -2.53 -16.51
C CYS A 177 3.52 -1.74 -15.41
N ASP A 178 3.66 -2.37 -14.26
CA ASP A 178 4.41 -1.82 -13.15
C ASP A 178 5.89 -2.19 -13.24
N TRP A 179 6.74 -1.48 -12.49
CA TRP A 179 8.19 -1.60 -12.55
C TRP A 179 8.69 -3.03 -12.27
N TYR A 180 8.07 -3.75 -11.35
CA TYR A 180 8.44 -5.12 -11.04
C TYR A 180 8.19 -6.09 -12.20
N CYS A 181 7.19 -5.82 -13.04
CA CYS A 181 6.94 -6.57 -14.28
C CYS A 181 7.97 -6.25 -15.39
N ILE A 182 8.60 -5.08 -15.32
CA ILE A 182 9.69 -4.67 -16.24
C ILE A 182 11.01 -5.25 -15.77
N PHE A 183 11.26 -5.20 -14.46
CA PHE A 183 12.47 -5.76 -13.86
C PHE A 183 12.54 -7.29 -14.07
N ASN A 184 11.44 -7.98 -13.77
CA ASN A 184 11.32 -9.43 -13.96
C ASN A 184 10.12 -9.74 -14.88
N ASP A 185 10.38 -10.14 -16.11
CA ASP A 185 9.38 -10.38 -17.15
C ASP A 185 8.46 -11.59 -16.89
N ARG A 186 8.83 -12.45 -15.93
CA ARG A 186 7.98 -13.56 -15.45
C ARG A 186 6.82 -13.06 -14.58
N ILE A 187 6.96 -11.89 -13.96
CA ILE A 187 5.89 -11.28 -13.15
C ILE A 187 4.94 -10.53 -14.09
N ARG A 188 3.65 -10.83 -14.01
CA ARG A 188 2.63 -10.22 -14.88
C ARG A 188 1.62 -9.35 -14.13
N SER A 189 1.59 -9.45 -12.81
CA SER A 189 0.59 -8.77 -11.96
C SER A 189 1.06 -8.71 -10.52
N ILE A 190 0.36 -7.94 -9.69
CA ILE A 190 0.57 -7.92 -8.24
C ILE A 190 0.41 -9.32 -7.60
N ARG A 191 -0.49 -10.14 -8.12
CA ARG A 191 -0.64 -11.52 -7.67
C ARG A 191 0.63 -12.33 -7.96
N GLY A 192 1.15 -12.28 -9.19
CA GLY A 192 2.40 -12.95 -9.54
C GLY A 192 3.59 -12.43 -8.72
N LEU A 193 3.57 -11.15 -8.32
CA LEU A 193 4.55 -10.60 -7.39
C LEU A 193 4.45 -11.27 -6.01
N CYS A 194 3.24 -11.42 -5.47
CA CYS A 194 3.00 -12.08 -4.19
C CYS A 194 3.39 -13.57 -4.19
N GLU A 195 3.25 -14.26 -5.33
CA GLU A 195 3.62 -15.69 -5.47
C GLU A 195 5.13 -15.92 -5.27
N ILE A 196 5.98 -14.96 -5.67
CA ILE A 196 7.45 -15.09 -5.55
C ILE A 196 8.03 -14.38 -4.35
N THR A 197 7.24 -13.53 -3.68
CA THR A 197 7.71 -12.71 -2.56
C THR A 197 7.31 -13.35 -1.22
N LYS A 198 8.17 -13.16 -0.21
CA LYS A 198 7.96 -13.71 1.13
C LYS A 198 8.03 -12.62 2.19
N PHE A 199 7.34 -12.84 3.31
CA PHE A 199 7.59 -12.14 4.55
C PHE A 199 9.02 -12.40 5.07
N THR A 200 9.51 -11.60 6.00
CA THR A 200 10.81 -11.80 6.67
C THR A 200 10.90 -13.15 7.39
N ASN A 201 9.78 -13.70 7.85
CA ASN A 201 9.70 -15.03 8.47
C ASN A 201 9.63 -16.21 7.46
N GLY A 202 9.80 -15.94 6.17
CA GLY A 202 9.82 -16.95 5.10
C GLY A 202 8.44 -17.39 4.59
N LYS A 203 7.33 -16.98 5.20
CA LYS A 203 5.98 -17.31 4.73
C LYS A 203 5.69 -16.59 3.41
N SER A 204 4.98 -17.26 2.49
CA SER A 204 4.60 -16.68 1.19
C SER A 204 3.57 -15.56 1.36
N LEU A 205 3.75 -14.45 0.64
CA LEU A 205 2.75 -13.40 0.53
C LEU A 205 1.48 -13.88 -0.18
N ASP A 206 1.59 -14.83 -1.11
CA ASP A 206 0.45 -15.35 -1.86
C ASP A 206 -0.62 -15.99 -0.95
N SER A 207 -0.18 -16.71 0.10
CA SER A 207 -1.11 -17.34 1.05
C SER A 207 -1.99 -16.29 1.75
N PHE A 208 -1.39 -15.17 2.12
CA PHE A 208 -2.07 -14.04 2.74
C PHE A 208 -2.88 -13.24 1.71
N GLY A 209 -2.28 -12.98 0.55
CA GLY A 209 -2.90 -12.24 -0.54
C GLY A 209 -4.18 -12.88 -1.06
N LYS A 210 -4.26 -14.22 -1.17
CA LYS A 210 -5.48 -14.90 -1.60
C LYS A 210 -6.67 -14.63 -0.68
N ILE A 211 -6.44 -14.58 0.61
CA ILE A 211 -7.50 -14.34 1.60
C ILE A 211 -7.92 -12.87 1.58
N PHE A 212 -6.97 -11.97 1.77
CA PHE A 212 -7.26 -10.55 2.02
C PHE A 212 -7.49 -9.75 0.73
N TYR A 213 -6.64 -9.94 -0.29
CA TYR A 213 -6.78 -9.22 -1.55
C TYR A 213 -8.09 -9.58 -2.27
N GLY A 214 -8.49 -10.85 -2.24
CA GLY A 214 -9.76 -11.29 -2.81
C GLY A 214 -10.95 -10.59 -2.14
N GLN A 215 -10.98 -10.56 -0.81
CA GLN A 215 -12.04 -9.89 -0.05
C GLN A 215 -12.05 -8.38 -0.31
N PHE A 216 -10.92 -7.69 -0.15
CA PHE A 216 -10.86 -6.24 -0.38
C PHE A 216 -11.15 -5.84 -1.82
N SER A 217 -10.78 -6.67 -2.79
CA SER A 217 -11.15 -6.46 -4.18
C SER A 217 -12.66 -6.58 -4.38
N ALA A 218 -13.31 -7.55 -3.77
CA ALA A 218 -14.76 -7.72 -3.82
C ALA A 218 -15.49 -6.50 -3.21
N TYR A 219 -14.99 -5.95 -2.09
CA TYR A 219 -15.52 -4.71 -1.50
C TYR A 219 -15.39 -3.52 -2.46
N THR A 220 -14.24 -3.35 -3.10
CA THR A 220 -13.97 -2.25 -4.03
C THR A 220 -14.91 -2.28 -5.24
N HIS A 221 -15.24 -3.48 -5.72
CA HIS A 221 -16.13 -3.67 -6.88
C HIS A 221 -17.62 -3.86 -6.51
N GLY A 222 -17.98 -3.70 -5.25
CA GLY A 222 -19.38 -3.80 -4.80
C GLY A 222 -19.97 -5.21 -4.88
N MET A 223 -19.14 -6.25 -5.01
CA MET A 223 -19.59 -7.63 -5.20
C MET A 223 -20.06 -8.34 -3.93
N GLN A 224 -19.93 -7.70 -2.77
CA GLN A 224 -20.37 -8.26 -1.47
C GLN A 224 -21.69 -7.67 -1.02
N PHE A 225 -22.65 -7.63 -1.93
CA PHE A 225 -23.99 -7.10 -1.62
C PHE A 225 -24.68 -7.94 -0.54
N GLU A 226 -24.56 -9.27 -0.61
CA GLU A 226 -25.22 -10.20 0.31
C GLU A 226 -24.77 -10.07 1.77
N GLU A 227 -23.59 -9.57 2.03
CA GLU A 227 -23.06 -9.35 3.38
C GLU A 227 -23.64 -8.09 4.05
N ARG A 228 -24.38 -7.27 3.30
CA ARG A 228 -24.94 -5.99 3.76
C ARG A 228 -26.33 -6.07 4.33
N PHE A 229 -26.94 -7.24 4.36
CA PHE A 229 -28.25 -7.41 4.94
C PHE A 229 -28.34 -8.68 5.77
N TYR A 230 -29.31 -8.68 6.66
CA TYR A 230 -29.68 -9.82 7.49
C TYR A 230 -31.20 -10.01 7.47
N LEU A 231 -31.62 -11.23 7.72
CA LEU A 231 -33.04 -11.56 7.83
C LEU A 231 -33.45 -11.51 9.30
N LYS A 232 -34.45 -10.69 9.60
CA LYS A 232 -35.12 -10.66 10.92
C LYS A 232 -36.62 -10.78 10.73
N ASN A 233 -37.22 -11.80 11.34
CA ASN A 233 -38.65 -12.08 11.23
C ASN A 233 -39.12 -12.22 9.76
N GLY A 234 -38.35 -12.87 8.91
CA GLY A 234 -38.63 -13.05 7.48
C GLY A 234 -38.51 -11.78 6.62
N LYS A 235 -38.08 -10.65 7.18
CA LYS A 235 -37.86 -9.39 6.47
C LYS A 235 -36.36 -9.13 6.32
N MET A 236 -35.98 -8.58 5.16
CA MET A 236 -34.64 -8.16 4.89
C MET A 236 -34.37 -6.79 5.51
N HIS A 237 -33.26 -6.67 6.23
CA HIS A 237 -32.78 -5.42 6.84
C HIS A 237 -31.33 -5.16 6.40
N PHE A 238 -31.03 -3.90 6.12
CA PHE A 238 -29.65 -3.50 5.83
C PHE A 238 -28.85 -3.33 7.12
N LEU A 239 -27.56 -3.67 7.07
CA LEU A 239 -26.61 -3.30 8.13
C LEU A 239 -26.46 -1.78 8.19
N PRO A 240 -26.20 -1.21 9.37
CA PRO A 240 -25.91 0.22 9.52
C PRO A 240 -24.73 0.66 8.64
N PHE A 241 -24.73 1.92 8.20
CA PHE A 241 -23.65 2.47 7.35
C PHE A 241 -22.25 2.38 7.98
N HIS A 242 -22.16 2.48 9.28
CA HIS A 242 -20.91 2.54 10.04
C HIS A 242 -20.66 1.25 10.85
N CYS A 243 -20.97 0.09 10.26
CA CYS A 243 -20.81 -1.20 10.92
C CYS A 243 -19.31 -1.58 11.02
N ALA A 244 -18.91 -2.01 12.22
CA ALA A 244 -17.51 -2.38 12.52
C ALA A 244 -17.10 -3.80 12.08
N VAL A 245 -17.99 -4.54 11.40
CA VAL A 245 -17.77 -5.95 10.99
C VAL A 245 -16.44 -6.16 10.29
N ASP A 246 -15.99 -5.18 9.50
CA ASP A 246 -14.81 -5.28 8.67
C ASP A 246 -13.53 -4.69 9.31
N CYS A 247 -13.62 -4.11 10.53
CA CYS A 247 -12.47 -3.47 11.17
C CYS A 247 -11.35 -4.45 11.50
N SER A 248 -11.68 -5.59 12.11
CA SER A 248 -10.69 -6.53 12.64
C SER A 248 -9.77 -7.10 11.57
N LEU A 249 -10.33 -7.42 10.41
CA LEU A 249 -9.54 -7.98 9.30
C LEU A 249 -8.54 -6.96 8.76
N GLY A 250 -8.97 -5.72 8.56
CA GLY A 250 -8.12 -4.63 8.12
C GLY A 250 -6.97 -4.36 9.09
N LEU A 251 -7.26 -4.37 10.40
CA LEU A 251 -6.24 -4.15 11.43
C LEU A 251 -5.22 -5.28 11.50
N ILE A 252 -5.64 -6.55 11.41
CA ILE A 252 -4.73 -7.69 11.39
C ILE A 252 -3.76 -7.56 10.21
N LEU A 253 -4.26 -7.16 9.05
CA LEU A 253 -3.43 -6.98 7.87
C LEU A 253 -2.45 -5.80 8.03
N VAL A 254 -2.93 -4.64 8.51
CA VAL A 254 -2.09 -3.47 8.78
C VAL A 254 -0.98 -3.84 9.77
N LYS A 255 -1.32 -4.54 10.86
CA LYS A 255 -0.34 -5.03 11.84
C LYS A 255 0.71 -5.92 11.18
N ALA A 256 0.29 -6.92 10.43
CA ALA A 256 1.21 -7.87 9.80
C ALA A 256 2.18 -7.17 8.83
N MET A 257 1.70 -6.20 8.05
CA MET A 257 2.53 -5.40 7.15
C MET A 257 3.52 -4.53 7.93
N PHE A 258 3.05 -3.85 8.97
CA PHE A 258 3.87 -2.95 9.77
C PHE A 258 5.01 -3.69 10.47
N ASP A 259 4.70 -4.79 11.16
CA ASP A 259 5.69 -5.64 11.85
C ASP A 259 6.76 -6.17 10.87
N ASP A 260 6.35 -6.50 9.65
CA ASP A 260 7.28 -7.03 8.63
C ASP A 260 8.13 -5.93 7.98
N ILE A 261 7.57 -4.72 7.78
CA ILE A 261 8.34 -3.53 7.36
C ILE A 261 9.42 -3.24 8.39
N LEU A 262 9.07 -3.20 9.68
CA LEU A 262 10.03 -2.97 10.77
C LEU A 262 11.18 -3.96 10.72
N LYS A 263 10.89 -5.25 10.74
CA LYS A 263 11.90 -6.31 10.65
C LYS A 263 12.77 -6.22 9.39
N THR A 264 12.19 -5.78 8.29
CA THR A 264 12.93 -5.59 7.04
C THR A 264 13.95 -4.46 7.18
N LEU A 265 13.54 -3.34 7.78
CA LEU A 265 14.41 -2.17 7.99
C LEU A 265 15.52 -2.50 9.01
N GLU A 266 15.19 -3.17 10.11
CA GLU A 266 16.18 -3.65 11.10
C GLU A 266 17.25 -4.52 10.44
N ASN A 267 16.83 -5.49 9.61
CA ASN A 267 17.75 -6.37 8.91
C ASN A 267 18.60 -5.61 7.88
N TYR A 268 18.04 -4.64 7.20
CA TYR A 268 18.73 -3.86 6.19
C TYR A 268 19.77 -2.93 6.80
N TYR A 269 19.40 -2.18 7.84
CA TYR A 269 20.29 -1.24 8.50
C TYR A 269 21.23 -1.89 9.52
N LYS A 270 21.04 -3.16 9.88
CA LYS A 270 21.95 -3.98 10.73
C LYS A 270 22.43 -3.27 12.00
N GLY A 271 21.52 -2.54 12.67
CA GLY A 271 21.82 -1.83 13.91
C GLY A 271 22.48 -0.46 13.73
N SER A 272 22.71 0.03 12.51
CA SER A 272 23.06 1.44 12.29
C SER A 272 21.89 2.36 12.67
N ILE A 273 20.67 1.86 12.56
CA ILE A 273 19.45 2.50 13.07
C ILE A 273 18.82 1.56 14.09
N VAL A 274 18.53 2.09 15.28
CA VAL A 274 17.79 1.37 16.32
C VAL A 274 16.32 1.78 16.19
N PHE A 275 15.48 0.80 15.86
CA PHE A 275 14.04 0.97 15.82
C PHE A 275 13.49 0.45 17.16
N ASP A 276 12.80 1.31 17.92
CA ASP A 276 12.12 0.89 19.13
C ASP A 276 10.98 -0.07 18.79
N GLU A 277 10.90 -1.20 19.50
CA GLU A 277 9.75 -2.11 19.37
C GLU A 277 8.47 -1.39 19.81
N ILE A 278 7.37 -1.65 19.10
CA ILE A 278 6.07 -1.12 19.52
C ILE A 278 5.60 -1.87 20.76
N VAL A 279 5.58 -1.16 21.86
CA VAL A 279 5.21 -1.69 23.20
C VAL A 279 3.70 -2.02 23.33
N ASP A 280 2.89 -1.80 22.31
CA ASP A 280 1.44 -1.62 22.42
C ASP A 280 0.58 -2.87 22.63
N TYR A 281 1.11 -4.07 22.35
CA TYR A 281 0.30 -5.28 22.54
C TYR A 281 -0.04 -5.53 24.02
N GLU A 282 0.83 -5.10 24.93
CA GLU A 282 0.61 -5.23 26.37
C GLU A 282 -0.40 -4.20 26.90
N MET A 283 -0.45 -2.99 26.34
CA MET A 283 -1.45 -1.98 26.75
C MET A 283 -2.88 -2.40 26.37
N ILE A 284 -3.06 -3.02 25.20
CA ILE A 284 -4.37 -3.51 24.76
C ILE A 284 -4.83 -4.70 25.61
N LYS A 285 -3.92 -5.60 26.01
CA LYS A 285 -4.20 -6.69 26.95
C LYS A 285 -4.57 -6.20 28.34
N GLN A 286 -3.89 -5.17 28.85
CA GLN A 286 -4.15 -4.61 30.19
C GLN A 286 -5.53 -3.94 30.29
N GLN A 287 -6.12 -3.52 29.18
CA GLN A 287 -7.43 -2.91 29.16
C GLN A 287 -8.61 -3.92 29.10
N ASN A 288 -8.33 -5.23 29.17
CA ASN A 288 -9.36 -6.30 29.12
C ASN A 288 -10.34 -6.12 27.95
N LEU A 289 -9.83 -5.80 26.75
CA LEU A 289 -10.65 -5.40 25.60
C LEU A 289 -10.77 -6.48 24.51
N TRP A 290 -10.38 -7.73 24.87
CA TRP A 290 -10.62 -8.94 24.06
C TRP A 290 -11.40 -9.98 24.85
#